data_9d43d6f9eee652c8a90c6fcfe507a1f3
#
_entry.id   9d43d6f9eee652c8a90c6fcfe507a1f3
#
_cell.length_a   1.000
_cell.length_b   1.000
_cell.length_c   1.000
_cell.angle_alpha   90.00
_cell.angle_beta   90.00
_cell.angle_gamma   90.00
#
_symmetry.space_group_name_H-M   'P 1'
#
loop_
_entity.id
_entity.type
_entity.pdbx_description
1 polymer ?
#
loop_
_entity_poly.entity_id
_entity_poly.type
_entity_poly.pdbx_seq_one_letter_code
_entity_poly.pdbx_strand_id
1 'polypeptide(L)'
;RVWPAMYRANSRDAQGNIIWDKLFEETSMSQTSGGDGSRHEFLEALLRWDRTFDKLHNFSAVSRFTQDERIQTRNIGTDIKNSVSKRNQGLAGQLTYNYALRYFIDFNFGYNGSENFADHHRYGFFPAFSLAWNVAEEPLVKKALPWLNMFKLRYSWGKVGNDNMGRFPYLYTIMFNKGNMKGKARNR
;
A
#
# COMPACT_ATOMS: atom_id res chain seq x y z
N ARG A 1 22.08 -22.85 -29.08
CA ARG A 1 22.92 -22.65 -30.28
C ARG A 1 24.11 -21.79 -29.89
N VAL A 2 25.31 -22.26 -30.23
CA VAL A 2 26.53 -21.47 -30.09
C VAL A 2 26.73 -20.79 -31.44
N TRP A 3 27.04 -19.50 -31.45
CA TRP A 3 27.50 -18.84 -32.67
C TRP A 3 28.96 -19.17 -32.85
N PRO A 4 29.33 -19.91 -33.94
CA PRO A 4 30.71 -20.31 -34.12
C PRO A 4 31.57 -19.06 -34.44
N ALA A 5 32.85 -19.16 -34.11
CA ALA A 5 33.82 -18.15 -34.54
C ALA A 5 33.84 -18.03 -36.05
N MET A 6 33.86 -16.80 -36.57
CA MET A 6 33.94 -16.55 -37.99
C MET A 6 35.33 -16.08 -38.38
N TYR A 7 35.85 -16.67 -39.48
CA TYR A 7 37.15 -16.37 -39.99
C TYR A 7 37.03 -15.91 -41.43
N ARG A 8 37.91 -15.02 -41.84
CA ARG A 8 38.07 -14.58 -43.23
C ARG A 8 39.48 -14.86 -43.71
N ALA A 9 39.63 -15.40 -44.93
CA ALA A 9 40.92 -15.52 -45.58
C ALA A 9 41.52 -14.16 -45.82
N ASN A 10 42.69 -13.85 -45.30
CA ASN A 10 43.37 -12.57 -45.44
C ASN A 10 44.48 -12.62 -46.48
N SER A 11 45.40 -13.60 -46.35
CA SER A 11 46.58 -13.71 -47.22
C SER A 11 47.04 -15.20 -47.30
N ARG A 12 48.09 -15.44 -48.06
CA ARG A 12 48.79 -16.73 -48.10
C ARG A 12 50.20 -16.59 -47.56
N ASP A 13 50.65 -17.58 -46.84
CA ASP A 13 52.03 -17.63 -46.37
C ASP A 13 52.99 -18.01 -47.54
N ALA A 14 54.29 -17.99 -47.29
CA ALA A 14 55.32 -18.34 -48.31
C ALA A 14 55.25 -19.82 -48.75
N GLN A 15 54.53 -20.67 -48.02
CA GLN A 15 54.28 -22.08 -48.31
C GLN A 15 52.92 -22.30 -49.02
N GLY A 16 52.13 -21.23 -49.26
CA GLY A 16 50.89 -21.29 -49.98
C GLY A 16 49.66 -21.55 -49.08
N ASN A 17 49.80 -21.66 -47.74
CA ASN A 17 48.69 -21.87 -46.83
C ASN A 17 47.89 -20.56 -46.62
N ILE A 18 46.60 -20.68 -46.40
CA ILE A 18 45.72 -19.51 -46.17
C ILE A 18 45.89 -19.03 -44.74
N ILE A 19 46.18 -17.77 -44.55
CA ILE A 19 46.17 -17.08 -43.28
C ILE A 19 44.73 -16.59 -43.00
N TRP A 20 44.16 -17.01 -41.91
CA TRP A 20 42.82 -16.68 -41.51
C TRP A 20 42.79 -15.58 -40.42
N ASP A 21 42.09 -14.51 -40.68
CA ASP A 21 41.78 -13.51 -39.66
C ASP A 21 40.48 -13.88 -38.96
N LYS A 22 40.51 -13.89 -37.64
CA LYS A 22 39.32 -14.12 -36.83
C LYS A 22 38.50 -12.84 -36.75
N LEU A 23 37.32 -12.87 -37.34
CA LEU A 23 36.40 -11.72 -37.38
C LEU A 23 35.56 -11.61 -36.08
N PHE A 24 35.06 -12.74 -35.61
CA PHE A 24 34.22 -12.80 -34.41
C PHE A 24 34.63 -13.97 -33.53
N GLU A 25 34.63 -13.73 -32.21
CA GLU A 25 34.82 -14.75 -31.20
C GLU A 25 33.62 -15.70 -31.16
N GLU A 26 33.88 -16.94 -30.76
CA GLU A 26 32.79 -17.85 -30.41
C GLU A 26 32.02 -17.30 -29.22
N THR A 27 30.68 -17.17 -29.37
CA THR A 27 29.83 -16.62 -28.34
C THR A 27 28.88 -17.70 -27.88
N SER A 28 28.96 -18.05 -26.59
CA SER A 28 27.98 -18.92 -25.95
C SER A 28 26.60 -18.25 -25.94
N MET A 29 25.56 -19.06 -26.11
CA MET A 29 24.21 -18.55 -25.89
C MET A 29 24.07 -18.06 -24.46
N SER A 30 23.72 -16.80 -24.31
CA SER A 30 23.23 -16.28 -23.03
C SER A 30 21.71 -16.16 -23.12
N GLN A 31 21.01 -16.71 -22.15
CA GLN A 31 19.59 -16.50 -21.98
C GLN A 31 19.41 -15.36 -20.99
N THR A 32 18.86 -14.26 -21.45
CA THR A 32 18.39 -13.21 -20.55
C THR A 32 16.89 -13.37 -20.43
N SER A 33 16.42 -13.82 -19.29
CA SER A 33 15.01 -13.82 -18.98
C SER A 33 14.73 -12.66 -18.02
N GLY A 34 13.87 -11.78 -18.41
CA GLY A 34 13.31 -10.74 -17.57
C GLY A 34 11.80 -10.93 -17.52
N GLY A 35 11.24 -11.02 -16.34
CA GLY A 35 9.81 -11.08 -16.16
C GLY A 35 9.43 -10.28 -14.91
N ASP A 36 8.47 -9.37 -15.04
CA ASP A 36 7.84 -8.70 -13.91
C ASP A 36 6.59 -9.50 -13.54
N GLY A 37 6.54 -9.97 -12.31
CA GLY A 37 5.37 -10.62 -11.73
C GLY A 37 4.92 -9.84 -10.51
N SER A 38 3.62 -9.74 -10.30
CA SER A 38 3.05 -9.24 -9.06
C SER A 38 1.93 -10.16 -8.60
N ARG A 39 1.88 -10.39 -7.30
CA ARG A 39 0.78 -11.10 -6.64
C ARG A 39 0.21 -10.20 -5.57
N HIS A 40 -1.09 -10.04 -5.60
CA HIS A 40 -1.83 -9.30 -4.60
C HIS A 40 -2.92 -10.21 -4.03
N GLU A 41 -2.83 -10.49 -2.75
CA GLU A 41 -3.85 -11.23 -2.01
C GLU A 41 -4.59 -10.24 -1.11
N PHE A 42 -5.91 -10.29 -1.17
CA PHE A 42 -6.76 -9.42 -0.39
C PHE A 42 -7.88 -10.25 0.26
N LEU A 43 -7.98 -10.13 1.57
CA LEU A 43 -9.06 -10.70 2.36
C LEU A 43 -9.84 -9.58 3.02
N GLU A 44 -11.16 -9.64 2.91
CA GLU A 44 -12.06 -8.71 3.58
C GLU A 44 -13.19 -9.48 4.25
N ALA A 45 -13.49 -9.11 5.48
CA ALA A 45 -14.66 -9.55 6.20
C ALA A 45 -15.43 -8.33 6.71
N LEU A 46 -16.71 -8.27 6.41
CA LEU A 46 -17.58 -7.17 6.79
C LEU A 46 -18.78 -7.70 7.60
N LEU A 47 -18.99 -7.10 8.77
CA LEU A 47 -20.16 -7.33 9.60
C LEU A 47 -20.95 -6.04 9.71
N ARG A 48 -22.24 -6.12 9.42
CA ARG A 48 -23.17 -5.01 9.54
C ARG A 48 -24.38 -5.39 10.38
N TRP A 49 -24.74 -4.50 11.29
CA TRP A 49 -25.93 -4.64 12.10
C TRP A 49 -26.67 -3.31 12.17
N ASP A 50 -27.95 -3.33 11.85
CA ASP A 50 -28.84 -2.15 11.87
C ASP A 50 -30.09 -2.53 12.66
N ARG A 51 -30.51 -1.66 13.61
CA ARG A 51 -31.75 -1.88 14.37
C ARG A 51 -32.38 -0.57 14.78
N THR A 52 -33.71 -0.54 14.68
CA THR A 52 -34.54 0.58 15.15
C THR A 52 -35.38 0.10 16.34
N PHE A 53 -35.33 0.87 17.43
CA PHE A 53 -36.15 0.65 18.63
C PHE A 53 -37.15 1.81 18.75
N ASP A 54 -38.37 1.48 19.14
CA ASP A 54 -39.45 2.42 19.38
C ASP A 54 -39.68 3.45 18.27
N LYS A 55 -39.29 3.13 17.03
CA LYS A 55 -39.34 4.02 15.84
C LYS A 55 -38.56 5.33 16.00
N LEU A 56 -37.91 5.56 17.13
CA LEU A 56 -37.20 6.79 17.48
C LEU A 56 -35.69 6.60 17.58
N HIS A 57 -35.25 5.41 18.01
CA HIS A 57 -33.85 5.10 18.25
C HIS A 57 -33.32 4.23 17.13
N ASN A 58 -32.41 4.75 16.33
CA ASN A 58 -31.77 4.01 15.26
C ASN A 58 -30.31 3.78 15.59
N PHE A 59 -29.91 2.52 15.60
CA PHE A 59 -28.54 2.08 15.78
C PHE A 59 -28.05 1.42 14.50
N SER A 60 -26.84 1.76 14.08
CA SER A 60 -26.12 1.07 13.02
C SER A 60 -24.70 0.79 13.49
N ALA A 61 -24.23 -0.43 13.31
CA ALA A 61 -22.87 -0.84 13.58
C ALA A 61 -22.29 -1.54 12.37
N VAL A 62 -21.11 -1.13 11.97
CA VAL A 62 -20.35 -1.76 10.88
C VAL A 62 -18.96 -2.06 11.40
N SER A 63 -18.48 -3.27 11.16
CA SER A 63 -17.10 -3.67 11.41
C SER A 63 -16.52 -4.28 10.15
N ARG A 64 -15.32 -3.87 9.78
CA ARG A 64 -14.60 -4.33 8.60
C ARG A 64 -13.20 -4.74 8.98
N PHE A 65 -12.88 -5.99 8.74
CA PHE A 65 -11.53 -6.52 8.81
C PHE A 65 -10.96 -6.61 7.40
N THR A 66 -9.71 -6.17 7.23
CA THR A 66 -8.99 -6.27 5.96
C THR A 66 -7.58 -6.79 6.19
N GLN A 67 -7.11 -7.61 5.27
CA GLN A 67 -5.73 -8.04 5.20
C GLN A 67 -5.29 -8.03 3.75
N ASP A 68 -4.14 -7.41 3.47
CA ASP A 68 -3.58 -7.41 2.14
C ASP A 68 -2.10 -7.78 2.14
N GLU A 69 -1.69 -8.57 1.15
CA GLU A 69 -0.31 -8.92 0.88
C GLU A 69 0.03 -8.64 -0.58
N ARG A 70 1.12 -7.92 -0.80
CA ARG A 70 1.63 -7.62 -2.14
C ARG A 70 3.05 -8.11 -2.28
N ILE A 71 3.26 -8.97 -3.27
CA ILE A 71 4.56 -9.48 -3.66
C ILE A 71 4.85 -8.97 -5.07
N GLN A 72 6.03 -8.44 -5.27
CA GLN A 72 6.50 -8.01 -6.59
C GLN A 72 7.84 -8.68 -6.87
N THR A 73 7.99 -9.27 -8.06
CA THR A 73 9.24 -9.91 -8.49
C THR A 73 10.17 -8.95 -9.22
N ARG A 74 9.71 -7.72 -9.47
CA ARG A 74 10.52 -6.68 -10.09
C ARG A 74 11.66 -6.24 -9.18
N ASN A 75 12.88 -6.17 -9.75
CA ASN A 75 14.08 -5.73 -9.04
C ASN A 75 14.49 -6.61 -7.83
N ILE A 76 14.05 -7.88 -7.79
CA ILE A 76 14.56 -8.85 -6.81
C ILE A 76 16.08 -8.95 -6.96
N GLY A 77 16.80 -8.88 -5.83
CA GLY A 77 18.26 -8.95 -5.81
C GLY A 77 18.98 -7.61 -5.96
N THR A 78 18.28 -6.52 -6.31
CA THR A 78 18.89 -5.17 -6.34
C THR A 78 18.93 -4.50 -4.97
N ASP A 79 17.90 -4.72 -4.15
CA ASP A 79 17.79 -4.29 -2.75
C ASP A 79 16.99 -5.36 -1.98
N ILE A 80 17.40 -5.68 -0.78
CA ILE A 80 16.70 -6.62 0.11
C ILE A 80 15.24 -6.20 0.34
N LYS A 81 14.97 -4.91 0.36
CA LYS A 81 13.63 -4.33 0.50
C LYS A 81 12.67 -4.75 -0.64
N ASN A 82 13.20 -5.06 -1.82
CA ASN A 82 12.40 -5.48 -2.96
C ASN A 82 12.01 -6.96 -2.90
N SER A 83 12.72 -7.75 -2.09
CA SER A 83 12.47 -9.18 -1.90
C SER A 83 11.45 -9.47 -0.78
N VAL A 84 11.09 -8.45 0.01
CA VAL A 84 10.13 -8.60 1.12
C VAL A 84 8.73 -8.23 0.65
N SER A 85 7.75 -9.06 0.96
CA SER A 85 6.35 -8.75 0.70
C SER A 85 5.88 -7.56 1.56
N LYS A 86 4.97 -6.77 1.03
CA LYS A 86 4.30 -5.72 1.81
C LYS A 86 2.97 -6.27 2.34
N ARG A 87 2.84 -6.29 3.66
CA ARG A 87 1.63 -6.75 4.33
C ARG A 87 1.01 -5.63 5.14
N ASN A 88 -0.32 -5.51 5.04
CA ASN A 88 -1.10 -4.61 5.86
C ASN A 88 -2.28 -5.37 6.42
N GLN A 89 -2.67 -5.00 7.62
CA GLN A 89 -3.84 -5.56 8.29
C GLN A 89 -4.60 -4.43 8.97
N GLY A 90 -5.92 -4.48 8.91
CA GLY A 90 -6.73 -3.43 9.50
C GLY A 90 -8.05 -3.93 10.04
N LEU A 91 -8.48 -3.35 11.15
CA LEU A 91 -9.81 -3.45 11.68
C LEU A 91 -10.40 -2.05 11.74
N ALA A 92 -11.49 -1.82 11.05
CA ALA A 92 -12.24 -0.57 11.12
C ALA A 92 -13.64 -0.81 11.66
N GLY A 93 -14.15 0.14 12.41
CA GLY A 93 -15.51 0.07 12.92
C GLY A 93 -16.19 1.42 12.89
N GLN A 94 -17.50 1.37 12.71
CA GLN A 94 -18.39 2.53 12.77
C GLN A 94 -19.61 2.20 13.62
N LEU A 95 -19.92 3.05 14.56
CA LEU A 95 -21.14 3.02 15.34
C LEU A 95 -21.89 4.32 15.09
N THR A 96 -23.09 4.20 14.61
CA THR A 96 -23.98 5.36 14.37
C THR A 96 -25.21 5.20 15.22
N TYR A 97 -25.56 6.26 15.93
CA TYR A 97 -26.80 6.37 16.67
C TYR A 97 -27.53 7.65 16.26
N ASN A 98 -28.81 7.52 16.00
CA ASN A 98 -29.64 8.71 15.88
C ASN A 98 -30.94 8.56 16.68
N TYR A 99 -31.35 9.67 17.27
CA TYR A 99 -32.60 9.80 18.01
C TYR A 99 -33.57 10.72 17.26
N ALA A 100 -34.72 10.18 16.90
CA ALA A 100 -35.83 10.89 16.28
C ALA A 100 -35.46 11.75 15.06
N LEU A 101 -34.36 11.38 14.35
CA LEU A 101 -33.77 12.15 13.24
C LEU A 101 -33.32 13.58 13.61
N ARG A 102 -33.18 13.86 14.92
CA ARG A 102 -32.73 15.16 15.47
C ARG A 102 -31.28 15.13 15.90
N TYR A 103 -30.92 14.16 16.71
CA TYR A 103 -29.58 14.02 17.26
C TYR A 103 -28.88 12.85 16.63
N PHE A 104 -27.66 13.07 16.18
CA PHE A 104 -26.83 12.06 15.53
C PHE A 104 -25.48 12.00 16.22
N ILE A 105 -25.04 10.80 16.53
CA ILE A 105 -23.75 10.52 17.12
C ILE A 105 -23.11 9.44 16.26
N ASP A 106 -21.91 9.72 15.75
CA ASP A 106 -21.10 8.75 15.01
C ASP A 106 -19.77 8.56 15.72
N PHE A 107 -19.42 7.33 15.95
CA PHE A 107 -18.09 6.93 16.42
C PHE A 107 -17.46 6.02 15.38
N ASN A 108 -16.28 6.40 14.91
CA ASN A 108 -15.49 5.61 13.98
C ASN A 108 -14.14 5.31 14.61
N PHE A 109 -13.61 4.13 14.33
CA PHE A 109 -12.26 3.81 14.68
C PHE A 109 -11.59 2.98 13.60
N GLY A 110 -10.28 3.18 13.44
CA GLY A 110 -9.40 2.33 12.66
C GLY A 110 -8.26 1.82 13.53
N TYR A 111 -8.00 0.53 13.49
CA TYR A 111 -6.83 -0.09 14.08
C TYR A 111 -6.06 -0.78 12.96
N ASN A 112 -5.04 -0.10 12.45
CA ASN A 112 -4.32 -0.52 11.26
C ASN A 112 -2.87 -0.83 11.58
N GLY A 113 -2.39 -1.96 11.02
CA GLY A 113 -1.02 -2.39 11.09
C GLY A 113 -0.37 -2.41 9.71
N SER A 114 0.87 -1.94 9.62
CA SER A 114 1.66 -1.95 8.41
C SER A 114 3.09 -2.43 8.70
N GLU A 115 3.60 -3.33 7.88
CA GLU A 115 4.99 -3.78 7.96
C GLU A 115 6.01 -2.72 7.53
N ASN A 116 5.56 -1.57 7.03
CA ASN A 116 6.46 -0.43 6.81
C ASN A 116 7.07 0.11 8.10
N PHE A 117 6.52 -0.25 9.26
CA PHE A 117 7.03 0.15 10.57
C PHE A 117 7.74 -0.99 11.29
N ALA A 118 8.68 -0.66 12.18
CA ALA A 118 9.37 -1.65 13.01
C ALA A 118 8.39 -2.39 13.94
N ASP A 119 8.74 -3.59 14.39
CA ASP A 119 7.86 -4.54 15.07
C ASP A 119 6.99 -3.95 16.19
N HIS A 120 7.53 -3.08 17.02
CA HIS A 120 6.78 -2.51 18.15
C HIS A 120 5.93 -1.27 17.78
N HIS A 121 5.97 -0.81 16.52
CA HIS A 121 5.28 0.39 16.05
C HIS A 121 4.39 0.12 14.83
N ARG A 122 4.11 -1.14 14.54
CA ARG A 122 3.34 -1.54 13.35
C ARG A 122 1.88 -1.12 13.40
N TYR A 123 1.29 -1.05 14.59
CA TYR A 123 -0.14 -0.81 14.75
C TYR A 123 -0.42 0.60 15.27
N GLY A 124 -1.41 1.23 14.67
CA GLY A 124 -1.91 2.52 15.09
C GLY A 124 -3.42 2.52 15.32
N PHE A 125 -3.88 3.23 16.35
CA PHE A 125 -5.28 3.43 16.62
C PHE A 125 -5.70 4.84 16.23
N PHE A 126 -6.76 4.95 15.42
CA PHE A 126 -7.23 6.17 14.79
C PHE A 126 -8.73 6.36 15.06
N PRO A 127 -9.08 6.96 16.20
CA PRO A 127 -10.46 7.25 16.53
C PRO A 127 -10.95 8.53 15.85
N ALA A 128 -12.24 8.56 15.52
CA ALA A 128 -12.94 9.76 15.08
C ALA A 128 -14.36 9.73 15.61
N PHE A 129 -14.90 10.89 15.95
CA PHE A 129 -16.29 11.01 16.32
C PHE A 129 -16.94 12.23 15.68
N SER A 130 -18.24 12.16 15.47
CA SER A 130 -19.02 13.29 15.04
C SER A 130 -20.36 13.39 15.78
N LEU A 131 -20.77 14.62 15.98
CA LEU A 131 -22.06 14.96 16.55
C LEU A 131 -22.79 15.81 15.53
N ALA A 132 -24.10 15.57 15.37
CA ALA A 132 -24.91 16.45 14.55
C ALA A 132 -26.28 16.64 15.19
N TRP A 133 -26.77 17.87 15.08
CA TRP A 133 -28.07 18.30 15.55
C TRP A 133 -28.88 18.90 14.42
N ASN A 134 -30.01 18.27 14.12
CA ASN A 134 -30.95 18.76 13.14
C ASN A 134 -31.98 19.66 13.83
N VAL A 135 -31.67 20.94 13.92
CA VAL A 135 -32.47 21.95 14.62
C VAL A 135 -33.83 22.12 13.98
N ALA A 136 -33.93 21.95 12.64
CA ALA A 136 -35.20 22.07 11.92
C ALA A 136 -36.25 21.04 12.36
N GLU A 137 -35.79 19.86 12.87
CA GLU A 137 -36.68 18.81 13.36
C GLU A 137 -37.15 19.02 14.81
N GLU A 138 -36.67 20.06 15.50
CA GLU A 138 -37.13 20.34 16.85
C GLU A 138 -38.58 20.82 16.84
N PRO A 139 -39.45 20.32 17.73
CA PRO A 139 -40.87 20.66 17.76
C PRO A 139 -41.15 22.14 17.92
N LEU A 140 -40.33 22.87 18.66
CA LEU A 140 -40.42 24.30 18.84
C LEU A 140 -40.08 25.05 17.56
N VAL A 141 -39.00 24.63 16.88
CA VAL A 141 -38.53 25.27 15.64
C VAL A 141 -39.53 25.02 14.50
N LYS A 142 -40.02 23.80 14.35
CA LYS A 142 -41.07 23.47 13.38
C LYS A 142 -42.34 24.31 13.52
N LYS A 143 -42.72 24.60 14.75
CA LYS A 143 -43.91 25.47 15.01
C LYS A 143 -43.62 26.94 14.71
N ALA A 144 -42.42 27.42 15.07
CA ALA A 144 -42.06 28.84 14.89
C ALA A 144 -41.65 29.19 13.47
N LEU A 145 -41.00 28.27 12.75
CA LEU A 145 -40.43 28.47 11.41
C LEU A 145 -40.84 27.34 10.45
N PRO A 146 -42.12 27.28 10.03
CA PRO A 146 -42.61 26.17 9.20
C PRO A 146 -42.00 26.13 7.79
N TRP A 147 -41.36 27.19 7.35
CA TRP A 147 -40.64 27.29 6.09
C TRP A 147 -39.22 26.68 6.16
N LEU A 148 -38.68 26.47 7.37
CA LEU A 148 -37.33 25.93 7.57
C LEU A 148 -37.35 24.42 7.46
N ASN A 149 -37.09 23.90 6.28
CA ASN A 149 -37.11 22.44 6.02
C ASN A 149 -35.87 21.72 6.50
N MET A 150 -34.70 22.39 6.54
CA MET A 150 -33.44 21.76 6.95
C MET A 150 -32.48 22.79 7.57
N PHE A 151 -32.10 22.58 8.80
CA PHE A 151 -31.01 23.28 9.46
C PHE A 151 -30.28 22.33 10.39
N LYS A 152 -29.09 21.85 9.94
CA LYS A 152 -28.28 20.82 10.64
C LYS A 152 -26.92 21.39 11.00
N LEU A 153 -26.61 21.41 12.28
CA LEU A 153 -25.27 21.70 12.80
C LEU A 153 -24.51 20.41 12.93
N ARG A 154 -23.22 20.43 12.58
CA ARG A 154 -22.34 19.25 12.68
C ARG A 154 -20.98 19.65 13.24
N TYR A 155 -20.50 18.86 14.18
CA TYR A 155 -19.14 18.90 14.69
C TYR A 155 -18.49 17.56 14.47
N SER A 156 -17.24 17.54 14.02
CA SER A 156 -16.46 16.31 13.86
C SER A 156 -15.01 16.51 14.28
N TRP A 157 -14.47 15.50 14.90
CA TRP A 157 -13.06 15.42 15.27
C TRP A 157 -12.54 14.03 14.96
N GLY A 158 -11.27 13.93 14.53
CA GLY A 158 -10.67 12.64 14.27
C GLY A 158 -9.14 12.71 14.18
N LYS A 159 -8.53 11.56 14.45
CA LYS A 159 -7.09 11.31 14.27
C LYS A 159 -6.91 10.41 13.06
N VAL A 160 -5.98 10.79 12.18
CA VAL A 160 -5.61 9.99 11.01
C VAL A 160 -4.15 9.61 11.05
N GLY A 161 -3.80 8.47 10.44
CA GLY A 161 -2.44 8.03 10.23
C GLY A 161 -2.12 7.88 8.75
N ASN A 162 -0.85 7.95 8.41
CA ASN A 162 -0.36 7.72 7.05
C ASN A 162 0.85 6.80 7.11
N ASP A 163 0.85 5.73 6.29
CA ASP A 163 1.96 4.80 6.09
C ASP A 163 2.65 4.96 4.73
N ASN A 164 2.28 6.01 3.98
CA ASN A 164 2.84 6.28 2.65
C ASN A 164 4.25 6.87 2.74
N MET A 165 5.13 6.10 3.36
CA MET A 165 6.57 6.33 3.38
C MET A 165 7.25 5.35 2.40
N GLY A 166 8.53 5.54 2.11
CA GLY A 166 9.30 4.56 1.34
C GLY A 166 9.24 3.15 1.95
N ARG A 167 9.48 2.12 1.14
CA ARG A 167 9.44 0.72 1.62
C ARG A 167 10.43 0.53 2.76
N PHE A 168 9.97 0.01 3.90
CA PHE A 168 10.77 -0.35 5.06
C PHE A 168 11.81 0.71 5.45
N PRO A 169 11.41 1.95 5.80
CA PRO A 169 12.34 3.05 6.08
C PRO A 169 13.27 2.75 7.26
N TYR A 170 12.93 1.80 8.13
CA TYR A 170 13.74 1.35 9.27
C TYR A 170 14.85 0.36 8.90
N LEU A 171 14.83 -0.20 7.68
CA LEU A 171 15.90 -1.09 7.21
C LEU A 171 17.05 -0.27 6.62
N TYR A 172 18.23 -0.47 7.17
CA TYR A 172 19.47 0.11 6.64
C TYR A 172 20.02 -0.77 5.51
N THR A 173 20.38 -0.16 4.40
CA THR A 173 21.04 -0.83 3.29
C THR A 173 22.46 -0.33 3.17
N ILE A 174 23.44 -1.24 3.24
CA ILE A 174 24.85 -0.92 3.04
C ILE A 174 25.18 -1.20 1.58
N MET A 175 25.52 -0.16 0.82
CA MET A 175 25.99 -0.31 -0.56
C MET A 175 27.52 -0.36 -0.59
N PHE A 176 28.06 -1.48 -0.99
CA PHE A 176 29.50 -1.59 -1.29
C PHE A 176 29.75 -1.15 -2.72
N ASN A 177 30.42 -0.02 -2.90
CA ASN A 177 30.83 0.45 -4.22
C ASN A 177 32.17 -0.20 -4.58
N LYS A 178 32.21 -0.99 -5.66
CA LYS A 178 33.41 -1.76 -6.10
C LYS A 178 34.65 -0.89 -6.44
N GLY A 179 34.56 0.45 -6.40
CA GLY A 179 35.61 1.38 -6.80
C GLY A 179 36.41 2.01 -5.66
N ASN A 180 35.95 2.00 -4.42
CA ASN A 180 36.70 2.55 -3.29
C ASN A 180 36.29 1.87 -2.00
N MET A 181 37.22 1.19 -1.35
CA MET A 181 37.05 0.54 -0.04
C MET A 181 36.91 1.53 1.14
N LYS A 182 36.38 2.72 0.90
CA LYS A 182 36.00 3.64 1.98
C LYS A 182 34.50 3.63 2.13
N GLY A 183 34.03 2.78 3.03
CA GLY A 183 32.62 2.74 3.42
C GLY A 183 32.18 4.10 3.97
N LYS A 184 31.32 4.81 3.25
CA LYS A 184 30.61 5.98 3.76
C LYS A 184 29.22 5.54 4.16
N ALA A 185 28.99 5.41 5.45
CA ALA A 185 27.62 5.29 5.97
C ALA A 185 26.90 6.62 5.66
N ARG A 186 25.87 6.59 4.85
CA ARG A 186 24.97 7.72 4.62
C ARG A 186 23.76 7.54 5.52
N ASN A 187 23.74 8.26 6.62
CA ASN A 187 22.52 8.49 7.38
C ASN A 187 21.65 9.47 6.58
N ARG A 188 20.45 9.06 6.27
CA ARG A 188 19.35 9.92 5.87
C ARG A 188 18.10 9.58 6.67
#